data_4e31c55fb23f4e0a7e2e9be06180e8ea
#
_entry.id   4e31c55fb23f4e0a7e2e9be06180e8ea
#
_cell.length_a   1.000
_cell.length_b   1.000
_cell.length_c   1.000
_cell.angle_alpha   90.00
_cell.angle_beta   90.00
_cell.angle_gamma   90.00
#
_symmetry.space_group_name_H-M   'P 1'
#
loop_
_entity.id
_entity.type
_entity.pdbx_description
1 polymer ?
#
loop_
_entity_poly.entity_id
_entity_poly.type
_entity_poly.pdbx_seq_one_letter_code
_entity_poly.pdbx_strand_id
1 'polypeptide(L)'
;MEKLREQYEKEVVPALMKKFEYKSIMQVPKLEKIVINIGLGDVKDNPKSLDNAISDLTQITGQKPIITKAKKSIAAFKLREGVNVGCKVTLRAGKMYDFAYKLFNVALPRVRDFRGLSKNSFDGKGNYSLGIKEQLIFPEIEYDKIDKIRGMDIIFVTTAKTDEEARELLSLMGMPFRV
;
A
#
# COMPACT_ATOMS: atom_id res chain seq x y z
N MET A 1 -6.54 13.54 11.96
CA MET A 1 -6.41 12.86 10.66
C MET A 1 -5.48 13.56 9.68
N GLU A 2 -5.04 14.79 9.93
CA GLU A 2 -4.11 15.49 9.02
C GLU A 2 -2.62 15.40 9.42
N LYS A 3 -2.29 14.65 10.48
CA LYS A 3 -0.92 14.64 11.06
C LYS A 3 0.19 14.38 10.05
N LEU A 4 0.06 13.34 9.21
CA LEU A 4 1.10 13.00 8.25
C LEU A 4 1.20 14.01 7.09
N ARG A 5 0.08 14.62 6.71
CA ARG A 5 0.07 15.69 5.71
C ARG A 5 0.74 16.95 6.26
N GLU A 6 0.41 17.33 7.49
CA GLU A 6 1.07 18.46 8.15
C GLU A 6 2.58 18.22 8.35
N GLN A 7 2.96 17.01 8.74
CA GLN A 7 4.36 16.61 8.83
C GLN A 7 5.06 16.74 7.47
N TYR A 8 4.42 16.28 6.40
CA TYR A 8 4.95 16.43 5.05
C TYR A 8 5.19 17.91 4.70
N GLU A 9 4.21 18.77 4.93
CA GLU A 9 4.30 20.20 4.58
C GLU A 9 5.31 20.97 5.45
N LYS A 10 5.38 20.65 6.77
CA LYS A 10 6.19 21.41 7.73
C LYS A 10 7.63 20.90 7.87
N GLU A 11 7.86 19.60 7.74
CA GLU A 11 9.14 18.96 8.04
C GLU A 11 9.79 18.34 6.81
N VAL A 12 9.02 17.54 6.03
CA VAL A 12 9.55 16.75 4.93
C VAL A 12 9.95 17.64 3.75
N VAL A 13 9.12 18.58 3.35
CA VAL A 13 9.40 19.50 2.23
C VAL A 13 10.67 20.31 2.44
N PRO A 14 10.87 21.00 3.58
CA PRO A 14 12.12 21.75 3.84
C PRO A 14 13.35 20.84 3.87
N ALA A 15 13.24 19.65 4.45
CA ALA A 15 14.34 18.69 4.54
C ALA A 15 14.79 18.21 3.16
N LEU A 16 13.83 17.84 2.29
CA LEU A 16 14.10 17.40 0.92
C LEU A 16 14.66 18.54 0.06
N MET A 17 14.13 19.76 0.20
CA MET A 17 14.67 20.93 -0.50
C MET A 17 16.14 21.17 -0.17
N LYS A 18 16.50 21.05 1.10
CA LYS A 18 17.89 21.21 1.56
C LYS A 18 18.80 20.09 1.08
N LYS A 19 18.31 18.84 1.10
CA LYS A 19 19.13 17.65 0.76
C LYS A 19 19.42 17.54 -0.73
N PHE A 20 18.41 17.79 -1.58
CA PHE A 20 18.50 17.65 -3.03
C PHE A 20 18.63 18.99 -3.79
N GLU A 21 18.77 20.10 -3.07
CA GLU A 21 18.98 21.45 -3.62
C GLU A 21 17.93 21.84 -4.68
N TYR A 22 16.64 21.49 -4.43
CA TYR A 22 15.58 21.85 -5.35
C TYR A 22 15.38 23.37 -5.45
N LYS A 23 15.22 23.86 -6.68
CA LYS A 23 15.01 25.30 -6.94
C LYS A 23 13.58 25.79 -6.67
N SER A 24 12.62 24.86 -6.64
CA SER A 24 11.21 25.17 -6.44
C SER A 24 10.54 24.09 -5.58
N ILE A 25 9.60 24.51 -4.72
CA ILE A 25 8.75 23.62 -3.92
C ILE A 25 8.00 22.61 -4.80
N MET A 26 7.65 22.99 -6.03
CA MET A 26 6.95 22.12 -6.98
C MET A 26 7.79 20.95 -7.49
N GLN A 27 9.11 20.98 -7.32
CA GLN A 27 10.00 19.88 -7.68
C GLN A 27 10.10 18.81 -6.58
N VAL A 28 9.71 19.16 -5.35
CA VAL A 28 9.78 18.24 -4.21
C VAL A 28 8.87 17.04 -4.45
N PRO A 29 9.38 15.81 -4.31
CA PRO A 29 8.59 14.61 -4.47
C PRO A 29 7.48 14.53 -3.41
N LYS A 30 6.32 14.03 -3.84
CA LYS A 30 5.15 13.81 -2.98
C LYS A 30 4.50 12.47 -3.27
N LEU A 31 3.73 11.97 -2.32
CA LEU A 31 2.85 10.82 -2.57
C LEU A 31 1.74 11.23 -3.54
N GLU A 32 1.56 10.44 -4.59
CA GLU A 32 0.49 10.63 -5.57
C GLU A 32 -0.73 9.76 -5.24
N LYS A 33 -0.48 8.49 -4.96
CA LYS A 33 -1.50 7.50 -4.61
C LYS A 33 -0.89 6.31 -3.88
N ILE A 34 -1.73 5.58 -3.16
CA ILE A 34 -1.41 4.24 -2.64
C ILE A 34 -2.38 3.26 -3.27
N VAL A 35 -1.84 2.19 -3.85
CA VAL A 35 -2.63 1.11 -4.42
C VAL A 35 -2.48 -0.12 -3.55
N ILE A 36 -3.60 -0.69 -3.12
CA ILE A 36 -3.63 -1.92 -2.34
C ILE A 36 -4.32 -2.98 -3.18
N ASN A 37 -3.68 -4.12 -3.35
CA ASN A 37 -4.19 -5.24 -4.13
C ASN A 37 -4.22 -6.52 -3.31
N ILE A 38 -5.30 -7.28 -3.43
CA ILE A 38 -5.43 -8.63 -2.89
C ILE A 38 -5.68 -9.57 -4.06
N GLY A 39 -4.72 -10.46 -4.32
CA GLY A 39 -4.86 -11.53 -5.30
C GLY A 39 -5.54 -12.75 -4.68
N LEU A 40 -6.55 -13.27 -5.34
CA LEU A 40 -7.35 -14.40 -4.89
C LEU A 40 -7.27 -15.53 -5.93
N GLY A 41 -6.49 -16.57 -5.63
CA GLY A 41 -6.40 -17.75 -6.49
C GLY A 41 -7.59 -18.71 -6.36
N ASP A 42 -8.31 -18.62 -5.26
CA ASP A 42 -9.37 -19.54 -4.84
C ASP A 42 -10.81 -19.07 -5.18
N VAL A 43 -10.98 -17.93 -5.84
CA VAL A 43 -12.31 -17.38 -6.19
C VAL A 43 -13.15 -18.35 -7.05
N LYS A 44 -12.50 -19.19 -7.84
CA LYS A 44 -13.17 -20.16 -8.69
C LYS A 44 -13.91 -21.23 -7.89
N ASP A 45 -13.26 -21.68 -6.81
CA ASP A 45 -13.76 -22.75 -5.95
C ASP A 45 -14.67 -22.19 -4.84
N ASN A 46 -14.40 -20.96 -4.40
CA ASN A 46 -15.17 -20.28 -3.37
C ASN A 46 -15.44 -18.80 -3.72
N PRO A 47 -16.56 -18.50 -4.37
CA PRO A 47 -16.94 -17.11 -4.69
C PRO A 47 -17.06 -16.19 -3.48
N LYS A 48 -17.46 -16.72 -2.30
CA LYS A 48 -17.57 -15.95 -1.05
C LYS A 48 -16.22 -15.40 -0.58
N SER A 49 -15.12 -16.04 -0.98
CA SER A 49 -13.76 -15.55 -0.69
C SER A 49 -13.51 -14.13 -1.22
N LEU A 50 -14.11 -13.81 -2.38
CA LEU A 50 -14.02 -12.47 -2.96
C LEU A 50 -14.81 -11.44 -2.15
N ASP A 51 -16.04 -11.77 -1.73
CA ASP A 51 -16.88 -10.86 -0.95
C ASP A 51 -16.26 -10.57 0.41
N ASN A 52 -15.66 -11.58 1.06
CA ASN A 52 -14.94 -11.42 2.31
C ASN A 52 -13.71 -10.51 2.13
N ALA A 53 -12.91 -10.72 1.08
CA ALA A 53 -11.76 -9.86 0.79
C ALA A 53 -12.17 -8.41 0.48
N ILE A 54 -13.30 -8.19 -0.18
CA ILE A 54 -13.87 -6.85 -0.42
C ILE A 54 -14.28 -6.21 0.91
N SER A 55 -14.90 -6.97 1.80
CA SER A 55 -15.29 -6.50 3.13
C SER A 55 -14.06 -6.09 3.95
N ASP A 56 -13.06 -6.97 4.04
CA ASP A 56 -11.81 -6.71 4.76
C ASP A 56 -11.13 -5.44 4.24
N LEU A 57 -10.97 -5.33 2.92
CA LEU A 57 -10.31 -4.19 2.31
C LEU A 57 -11.11 -2.89 2.48
N THR A 58 -12.45 -2.99 2.51
CA THR A 58 -13.32 -1.84 2.78
C THR A 58 -13.16 -1.36 4.22
N GLN A 59 -13.07 -2.27 5.20
CA GLN A 59 -12.85 -1.93 6.60
C GLN A 59 -11.47 -1.28 6.81
N ILE A 60 -10.43 -1.84 6.19
CA ILE A 60 -9.06 -1.32 6.30
C ILE A 60 -8.94 0.09 5.68
N THR A 61 -9.55 0.33 4.53
CA THR A 61 -9.30 1.56 3.75
C THR A 61 -10.39 2.61 3.83
N GLY A 62 -11.57 2.23 4.32
CA GLY A 62 -12.75 3.10 4.29
C GLY A 62 -13.25 3.43 2.87
N GLN A 63 -12.87 2.61 1.88
CA GLN A 63 -13.26 2.79 0.48
C GLN A 63 -13.57 1.43 -0.17
N LYS A 64 -14.67 1.34 -0.91
CA LYS A 64 -15.06 0.12 -1.61
C LYS A 64 -14.04 -0.24 -2.70
N PRO A 65 -13.47 -1.46 -2.68
CA PRO A 65 -12.53 -1.93 -3.69
C PRO A 65 -13.20 -2.19 -5.04
N ILE A 66 -12.38 -2.20 -6.08
CA ILE A 66 -12.79 -2.61 -7.43
C ILE A 66 -12.36 -4.07 -7.63
N ILE A 67 -13.26 -4.89 -8.15
CA ILE A 67 -12.97 -6.28 -8.52
C ILE A 67 -12.05 -6.28 -9.74
N THR A 68 -10.97 -7.04 -9.67
CA THR A 68 -10.05 -7.24 -10.78
C THR A 68 -10.38 -8.53 -11.51
N LYS A 69 -10.43 -8.46 -12.86
CA LYS A 69 -10.74 -9.57 -13.75
C LYS A 69 -9.54 -9.98 -14.56
N ALA A 70 -9.47 -11.26 -14.91
CA ALA A 70 -8.45 -11.79 -15.80
C ALA A 70 -8.54 -11.15 -17.19
N LYS A 71 -7.44 -10.67 -17.72
CA LYS A 71 -7.35 -10.05 -19.05
C LYS A 71 -7.15 -11.05 -20.18
N LYS A 72 -6.63 -12.24 -19.87
CA LYS A 72 -6.32 -13.32 -20.83
C LYS A 72 -6.65 -14.66 -20.22
N SER A 73 -7.03 -15.62 -21.07
CA SER A 73 -7.19 -17.02 -20.67
C SER A 73 -5.84 -17.70 -20.58
N ILE A 74 -5.56 -18.42 -19.48
CA ILE A 74 -4.33 -19.17 -19.25
C ILE A 74 -4.71 -20.59 -18.83
N ALA A 75 -4.48 -21.57 -19.72
CA ALA A 75 -4.86 -22.96 -19.50
C ALA A 75 -4.14 -23.60 -18.28
N ALA A 76 -2.86 -23.29 -18.09
CA ALA A 76 -2.07 -23.82 -16.96
C ALA A 76 -2.68 -23.47 -15.60
N PHE A 77 -3.30 -22.32 -15.47
CA PHE A 77 -4.00 -21.88 -14.25
C PHE A 77 -5.51 -22.14 -14.28
N LYS A 78 -6.02 -22.86 -15.30
CA LYS A 78 -7.47 -23.05 -15.54
C LYS A 78 -8.25 -21.73 -15.48
N LEU A 79 -7.64 -20.64 -15.98
CA LEU A 79 -8.16 -19.28 -15.94
C LEU A 79 -8.76 -18.90 -17.28
N ARG A 80 -9.98 -18.40 -17.27
CA ARG A 80 -10.65 -17.82 -18.44
C ARG A 80 -10.67 -16.30 -18.33
N GLU A 81 -10.63 -15.64 -19.48
CA GLU A 81 -10.82 -14.19 -19.57
C GLU A 81 -12.15 -13.77 -18.93
N GLY A 82 -12.14 -12.63 -18.20
CA GLY A 82 -13.31 -12.11 -17.53
C GLY A 82 -13.60 -12.69 -16.14
N VAL A 83 -12.93 -13.78 -15.73
CA VAL A 83 -13.08 -14.36 -14.40
C VAL A 83 -12.46 -13.42 -13.34
N ASN A 84 -13.14 -13.29 -12.20
CA ASN A 84 -12.63 -12.50 -11.08
C ASN A 84 -11.39 -13.15 -10.48
N VAL A 85 -10.33 -12.35 -10.24
CA VAL A 85 -9.03 -12.84 -9.75
C VAL A 85 -8.58 -12.12 -8.47
N GLY A 86 -9.31 -11.12 -8.04
CA GLY A 86 -8.98 -10.37 -6.83
C GLY A 86 -9.70 -9.05 -6.73
N CYS A 87 -9.24 -8.20 -5.83
CA CYS A 87 -9.75 -6.85 -5.66
C CYS A 87 -8.61 -5.87 -5.39
N LYS A 88 -8.81 -4.60 -5.77
CA LYS A 88 -7.87 -3.52 -5.52
C LYS A 88 -8.57 -2.25 -5.09
N VAL A 89 -7.86 -1.42 -4.34
CA VAL A 89 -8.29 -0.06 -4.01
C VAL A 89 -7.16 0.92 -4.32
N THR A 90 -7.53 2.11 -4.75
CA THR A 90 -6.58 3.21 -4.97
C THR A 90 -6.96 4.36 -4.06
N LEU A 91 -6.08 4.71 -3.15
CA LEU A 91 -6.25 5.80 -2.19
C LEU A 91 -5.51 7.05 -2.66
N ARG A 92 -6.15 8.21 -2.54
CA ARG A 92 -5.60 9.52 -2.89
C ARG A 92 -5.94 10.55 -1.82
N ALA A 93 -5.24 11.68 -1.85
CA ALA A 93 -5.48 12.82 -0.96
C ALA A 93 -5.54 12.43 0.53
N GLY A 94 -6.51 12.91 1.29
CA GLY A 94 -6.62 12.68 2.75
C GLY A 94 -6.60 11.20 3.13
N LYS A 95 -7.40 10.35 2.46
CA LYS A 95 -7.44 8.91 2.73
C LYS A 95 -6.10 8.22 2.53
N MET A 96 -5.30 8.67 1.58
CA MET A 96 -3.95 8.16 1.33
C MET A 96 -3.02 8.46 2.51
N TYR A 97 -3.02 9.68 3.02
CA TYR A 97 -2.20 10.05 4.18
C TYR A 97 -2.66 9.36 5.46
N ASP A 98 -3.97 9.25 5.68
CA ASP A 98 -4.52 8.53 6.84
C ASP A 98 -4.14 7.06 6.83
N PHE A 99 -4.23 6.40 5.66
CA PHE A 99 -3.81 5.02 5.51
C PHE A 99 -2.29 4.85 5.71
N ALA A 100 -1.47 5.73 5.13
CA ALA A 100 -0.01 5.70 5.31
C ALA A 100 0.36 5.86 6.80
N TYR A 101 -0.23 6.82 7.49
CA TYR A 101 -0.02 7.03 8.93
C TYR A 101 -0.37 5.78 9.75
N LYS A 102 -1.54 5.19 9.49
CA LYS A 102 -1.98 3.95 10.15
C LYS A 102 -1.04 2.79 9.87
N LEU A 103 -0.62 2.64 8.61
CA LEU A 103 0.30 1.57 8.22
C LEU A 103 1.64 1.68 8.94
N PHE A 104 2.27 2.87 8.94
CA PHE A 104 3.60 3.07 9.52
C PHE A 104 3.61 2.96 11.05
N ASN A 105 2.63 3.55 11.71
CA ASN A 105 2.63 3.70 13.17
C ASN A 105 1.85 2.61 13.92
N VAL A 106 0.89 1.95 13.28
CA VAL A 106 0.00 0.99 13.94
C VAL A 106 0.15 -0.41 13.37
N ALA A 107 0.05 -0.57 12.03
CA ALA A 107 -0.01 -1.88 11.41
C ALA A 107 1.37 -2.56 11.33
N LEU A 108 2.41 -1.87 10.84
CA LEU A 108 3.74 -2.44 10.70
C LEU A 108 4.37 -2.89 12.02
N PRO A 109 4.27 -2.15 13.15
CA PRO A 109 4.78 -2.63 14.44
C PRO A 109 4.10 -3.92 14.95
N ARG A 110 2.89 -4.23 14.46
CA ARG A 110 2.15 -5.46 14.81
C ARG A 110 2.54 -6.68 13.97
N VAL A 111 3.35 -6.48 12.93
CA VAL A 111 3.88 -7.59 12.13
C VAL A 111 4.78 -8.46 13.01
N ARG A 112 4.53 -9.77 13.00
CA ARG A 112 5.34 -10.73 13.75
C ARG A 112 6.79 -10.69 13.26
N ASP A 113 7.75 -10.62 14.20
CA ASP A 113 9.19 -10.56 13.94
C ASP A 113 9.59 -9.41 12.98
N PHE A 114 8.92 -8.26 13.11
CA PHE A 114 9.22 -7.11 12.26
C PHE A 114 10.65 -6.59 12.48
N ARG A 115 11.45 -6.57 11.42
CA ARG A 115 12.85 -6.11 11.42
C ARG A 115 13.09 -4.90 10.50
N GLY A 116 12.02 -4.22 10.10
CA GLY A 116 12.08 -3.14 9.12
C GLY A 116 11.82 -3.60 7.67
N LEU A 117 11.51 -2.64 6.83
CA LEU A 117 11.18 -2.84 5.42
C LEU A 117 12.43 -2.85 4.54
N SER A 118 12.40 -3.60 3.45
CA SER A 118 13.52 -3.67 2.50
C SER A 118 13.77 -2.32 1.85
N LYS A 119 15.02 -1.90 1.77
CA LYS A 119 15.45 -0.70 1.03
C LYS A 119 15.48 -0.88 -0.48
N ASN A 120 15.35 -2.12 -0.97
CA ASN A 120 15.55 -2.48 -2.37
C ASN A 120 14.25 -2.78 -3.13
N SER A 121 13.09 -2.49 -2.52
CA SER A 121 11.78 -2.78 -3.13
C SER A 121 11.23 -1.59 -3.94
N PHE A 122 12.13 -0.80 -4.52
CA PHE A 122 11.82 0.28 -5.46
C PHE A 122 11.87 -0.23 -6.91
N ASP A 123 11.16 0.45 -7.81
CA ASP A 123 11.01 0.06 -9.22
C ASP A 123 11.99 0.78 -10.19
N GLY A 124 12.92 1.58 -9.69
CA GLY A 124 13.81 2.42 -10.48
C GLY A 124 13.21 3.78 -10.89
N LYS A 125 11.96 4.03 -10.56
CA LYS A 125 11.22 5.28 -10.88
C LYS A 125 10.60 5.94 -9.65
N GLY A 126 11.10 5.60 -8.46
CA GLY A 126 10.63 6.20 -7.22
C GLY A 126 9.32 5.64 -6.67
N ASN A 127 8.84 4.50 -7.14
CA ASN A 127 7.69 3.82 -6.54
C ASN A 127 8.18 2.68 -5.64
N TYR A 128 7.47 2.43 -4.55
CA TYR A 128 7.83 1.43 -3.56
C TYR A 128 6.73 0.37 -3.42
N SER A 129 7.12 -0.91 -3.40
CA SER A 129 6.20 -2.03 -3.25
C SER A 129 6.45 -2.77 -1.94
N LEU A 130 5.38 -3.03 -1.19
CA LEU A 130 5.38 -3.73 0.08
C LEU A 130 4.40 -4.90 0.06
N GLY A 131 4.87 -6.12 0.28
CA GLY A 131 4.04 -7.30 0.50
C GLY A 131 3.76 -7.52 1.98
N ILE A 132 2.50 -7.65 2.35
CA ILE A 132 2.04 -8.01 3.70
C ILE A 132 1.45 -9.42 3.62
N LYS A 133 1.85 -10.29 4.53
CA LYS A 133 1.41 -11.70 4.53
C LYS A 133 0.04 -11.91 5.17
N GLU A 134 -0.34 -11.05 6.12
CA GLU A 134 -1.51 -11.24 6.96
C GLU A 134 -2.29 -9.93 7.12
N GLN A 135 -3.60 -9.92 6.82
CA GLN A 135 -4.46 -8.76 7.04
C GLN A 135 -4.70 -8.44 8.52
N LEU A 136 -4.39 -9.37 9.42
CA LEU A 136 -4.60 -9.25 10.86
C LEU A 136 -3.75 -8.16 11.54
N ILE A 137 -2.75 -7.63 10.86
CA ILE A 137 -1.94 -6.51 11.37
C ILE A 137 -2.76 -5.22 11.49
N PHE A 138 -3.86 -5.12 10.74
CA PHE A 138 -4.77 -3.97 10.82
C PHE A 138 -5.75 -4.14 11.98
N PRO A 139 -5.85 -3.14 12.88
CA PRO A 139 -6.69 -3.23 14.08
C PRO A 139 -8.19 -3.34 13.79
N GLU A 140 -8.62 -2.94 12.59
CA GLU A 140 -10.01 -3.01 12.15
C GLU A 140 -10.48 -4.43 11.83
N ILE A 141 -9.55 -5.36 11.65
CA ILE A 141 -9.84 -6.75 11.32
C ILE A 141 -9.85 -7.58 12.60
N GLU A 142 -11.01 -8.15 12.92
CA GLU A 142 -11.19 -9.05 14.06
C GLU A 142 -10.90 -10.49 13.63
N TYR A 143 -10.09 -11.20 14.41
CA TYR A 143 -9.70 -12.59 14.15
C TYR A 143 -10.90 -13.53 13.99
N ASP A 144 -11.93 -13.35 14.79
CA ASP A 144 -13.10 -14.22 14.81
C ASP A 144 -14.02 -14.06 13.58
N LYS A 145 -13.85 -12.98 12.82
CA LYS A 145 -14.69 -12.67 11.65
C LYS A 145 -14.06 -13.03 10.31
N ILE A 146 -12.79 -13.42 10.33
CA ILE A 146 -12.10 -13.81 9.09
C ILE A 146 -12.33 -15.28 8.77
N ASP A 147 -12.50 -15.57 7.49
CA ASP A 147 -12.58 -16.94 6.97
C ASP A 147 -11.20 -17.52 6.64
N LYS A 148 -10.26 -16.68 6.23
CA LYS A 148 -8.92 -17.08 5.82
C LYS A 148 -7.93 -15.93 5.98
N ILE A 149 -6.70 -16.25 6.38
CA ILE A 149 -5.58 -15.31 6.35
C ILE A 149 -5.21 -15.01 4.88
N ARG A 150 -5.18 -13.73 4.53
CA ARG A 150 -4.83 -13.25 3.19
C ARG A 150 -3.71 -12.24 3.24
N GLY A 151 -2.80 -12.37 2.30
CA GLY A 151 -1.80 -11.35 2.04
C GLY A 151 -2.32 -10.25 1.14
N MET A 152 -1.62 -9.14 1.12
CA MET A 152 -1.89 -8.00 0.23
C MET A 152 -0.62 -7.32 -0.19
N ASP A 153 -0.65 -6.72 -1.38
CA ASP A 153 0.42 -5.88 -1.90
C ASP A 153 0.02 -4.42 -1.79
N ILE A 154 0.90 -3.62 -1.20
CA ILE A 154 0.72 -2.17 -1.03
C ILE A 154 1.78 -1.47 -1.86
N ILE A 155 1.36 -0.63 -2.79
CA ILE A 155 2.24 0.10 -3.70
C ILE A 155 2.10 1.59 -3.41
N PHE A 156 3.21 2.22 -3.04
CA PHE A 156 3.34 3.67 -2.88
C PHE A 156 3.81 4.26 -4.19
N VAL A 157 2.97 5.05 -4.82
CA VAL A 157 3.31 5.78 -6.05
C VAL A 157 3.65 7.21 -5.67
N THR A 158 4.86 7.64 -6.05
CA THR A 158 5.36 8.98 -5.76
C THR A 158 5.61 9.75 -7.05
N THR A 159 5.85 11.04 -6.94
CA THR A 159 6.28 11.89 -8.05
C THR A 159 7.81 12.01 -8.12
N ALA A 160 8.55 11.26 -7.32
CA ALA A 160 10.01 11.22 -7.35
C ALA A 160 10.50 10.72 -8.71
N LYS A 161 11.64 11.22 -9.15
CA LYS A 161 12.28 10.79 -10.39
C LYS A 161 13.26 9.64 -10.17
N THR A 162 13.82 9.55 -8.97
CA THR A 162 14.80 8.53 -8.58
C THR A 162 14.36 7.80 -7.32
N ASP A 163 14.87 6.59 -7.14
CA ASP A 163 14.59 5.79 -5.93
C ASP A 163 15.18 6.41 -4.67
N GLU A 164 16.26 7.18 -4.80
CA GLU A 164 16.89 7.88 -3.68
C GLU A 164 15.98 8.98 -3.14
N GLU A 165 15.41 9.79 -4.02
CA GLU A 165 14.43 10.81 -3.64
C GLU A 165 13.20 10.20 -2.95
N ALA A 166 12.67 9.10 -3.50
CA ALA A 166 11.53 8.41 -2.94
C ALA A 166 11.84 7.76 -1.59
N ARG A 167 13.02 7.17 -1.45
CA ARG A 167 13.47 6.57 -0.18
C ARG A 167 13.54 7.61 0.92
N GLU A 168 14.12 8.75 0.63
CA GLU A 168 14.23 9.84 1.58
C GLU A 168 12.87 10.42 1.95
N LEU A 169 11.99 10.61 0.96
CA LEU A 169 10.61 11.02 1.17
C LEU A 169 9.90 10.08 2.15
N LEU A 170 9.90 8.77 1.87
CA LEU A 170 9.22 7.77 2.69
C LEU A 170 9.85 7.63 4.08
N SER A 171 11.18 7.75 4.19
CA SER A 171 11.89 7.72 5.46
C SER A 171 11.50 8.91 6.36
N LEU A 172 11.47 10.12 5.82
CA LEU A 172 11.05 11.32 6.53
C LEU A 172 9.57 11.31 6.92
N MET A 173 8.74 10.59 6.16
CA MET A 173 7.33 10.34 6.49
C MET A 173 7.14 9.28 7.59
N GLY A 174 8.21 8.66 8.08
CA GLY A 174 8.18 7.69 9.17
C GLY A 174 8.10 6.23 8.73
N MET A 175 8.40 5.91 7.46
CA MET A 175 8.45 4.53 6.99
C MET A 175 9.66 3.79 7.60
N PRO A 176 9.46 2.69 8.33
CA PRO A 176 10.52 1.99 9.05
C PRO A 176 11.34 1.09 8.11
N PHE A 177 12.33 1.64 7.45
CA PHE A 177 13.28 0.86 6.67
C PHE A 177 14.25 0.10 7.57
N ARG A 178 14.68 -1.06 7.11
CA ARG A 178 15.70 -1.85 7.78
C ARG A 178 17.04 -1.08 7.78
N VAL A 179 17.68 -1.02 8.92
CA VAL A 179 19.01 -0.39 9.09
C VAL A 179 20.07 -1.15 8.31
#